data_01677cf5d5b0fb6b208aefbed458c6a1
#
_entry.id   01677cf5d5b0fb6b208aefbed458c6a1
#
_cell.length_a   1.000
_cell.length_b   1.000
_cell.length_c   1.000
_cell.angle_alpha   90.00
_cell.angle_beta   90.00
_cell.angle_gamma   90.00
#
_symmetry.space_group_name_H-M   'P 1'
#
loop_
_entity.id
_entity.type
_entity.pdbx_description
1 polymer ?
#
loop_
_entity_poly.entity_id
_entity_poly.type
_entity_poly.pdbx_seq_one_letter_code
_entity_poly.pdbx_strand_id
1 'polypeptide(L)'
;MNYESSPFRDYASISVDDLKDQANSLLNLVAEEQQPLRVLMNSGKEFLLFPQDMLAPISDPNFRLILLSAMRYAMGRKTHMPSVIADYIKRHLQLLDDKFLTLAADDIQRYLEDYAEHEANSDLWQNLLDALETEQRDRATRLARKIRPCPTCGKPLEIMSIADSWHSPGGFDVIAHCRNCLSDYEWLCDMDGSISDMKQYFFG
;
A
#
# COMPACT_ATOMS: atom_id res chain seq x y z
N MET A 1 -15.24 -23.27 16.18
CA MET A 1 -14.76 -22.20 15.29
C MET A 1 -15.17 -22.56 13.89
N ASN A 2 -15.99 -21.72 13.24
CA ASN A 2 -16.42 -21.99 11.87
C ASN A 2 -15.26 -21.70 10.92
N TYR A 3 -14.67 -22.74 10.35
CA TYR A 3 -13.60 -22.66 9.34
C TYR A 3 -14.07 -22.08 7.98
N GLU A 4 -15.38 -21.84 7.82
CA GLU A 4 -15.98 -21.36 6.57
C GLU A 4 -15.71 -19.89 6.24
N SER A 5 -15.12 -19.13 7.14
CA SER A 5 -14.86 -17.68 6.96
C SER A 5 -13.40 -17.31 6.66
N SER A 6 -12.50 -18.28 6.44
CA SER A 6 -11.12 -17.97 6.09
C SER A 6 -11.02 -17.45 4.66
N PRO A 7 -10.42 -16.27 4.40
CA PRO A 7 -10.20 -15.76 3.06
C PRO A 7 -9.25 -16.65 2.22
N PHE A 8 -8.63 -17.64 2.86
CA PHE A 8 -7.66 -18.56 2.24
C PHE A 8 -8.22 -19.97 2.03
N ARG A 9 -9.53 -20.17 2.10
CA ARG A 9 -10.16 -21.49 1.96
C ARG A 9 -9.93 -22.18 0.60
N ASP A 10 -9.65 -21.37 -0.42
CA ASP A 10 -9.48 -21.85 -1.80
C ASP A 10 -8.06 -22.37 -2.08
N TYR A 11 -7.14 -22.23 -1.12
CA TYR A 11 -5.80 -22.78 -1.25
C TYR A 11 -5.73 -24.22 -0.75
N ALA A 12 -4.89 -25.03 -1.40
CA ALA A 12 -4.57 -26.36 -0.92
C ALA A 12 -4.10 -26.31 0.54
N SER A 13 -4.67 -27.14 1.40
CA SER A 13 -4.37 -27.13 2.82
C SER A 13 -3.77 -28.45 3.28
N ILE A 14 -2.77 -28.37 4.13
CA ILE A 14 -2.11 -29.52 4.74
C ILE A 14 -2.04 -29.35 6.25
N SER A 15 -1.86 -30.45 6.98
CA SER A 15 -1.56 -30.40 8.41
C SER A 15 -0.09 -30.05 8.66
N VAL A 16 0.22 -29.54 9.86
CA VAL A 16 1.62 -29.32 10.26
C VAL A 16 2.41 -30.62 10.35
N ASP A 17 1.73 -31.74 10.63
CA ASP A 17 2.39 -33.04 10.74
C ASP A 17 2.75 -33.57 9.33
N ASP A 18 1.86 -33.43 8.34
CA ASP A 18 2.19 -33.72 6.94
C ASP A 18 3.35 -32.84 6.43
N LEU A 19 3.38 -31.55 6.83
CA LEU A 19 4.50 -30.67 6.49
C LEU A 19 5.82 -31.15 7.09
N LYS A 20 5.84 -31.65 8.34
CA LYS A 20 7.06 -32.20 8.94
C LYS A 20 7.56 -33.45 8.23
N ASP A 21 6.64 -34.33 7.87
CA ASP A 21 6.98 -35.60 7.24
C ASP A 21 7.38 -35.46 5.76
N GLN A 22 6.84 -34.46 5.07
CA GLN A 22 7.01 -34.29 3.63
C GLN A 22 7.56 -32.91 3.25
N ALA A 23 8.26 -32.22 4.18
CA ALA A 23 8.66 -30.82 4.02
C ALA A 23 9.32 -30.53 2.66
N ASN A 24 10.32 -31.32 2.26
CA ASN A 24 11.06 -31.07 1.02
C ASN A 24 10.15 -31.23 -0.22
N SER A 25 9.27 -32.23 -0.24
CA SER A 25 8.36 -32.45 -1.37
C SER A 25 7.32 -31.35 -1.48
N LEU A 26 6.76 -30.90 -0.35
CA LEU A 26 5.75 -29.84 -0.30
C LEU A 26 6.33 -28.47 -0.60
N LEU A 27 7.54 -28.16 -0.11
CA LEU A 27 8.22 -26.91 -0.44
C LEU A 27 8.63 -26.86 -1.91
N ASN A 28 9.08 -27.99 -2.50
CA ASN A 28 9.35 -28.08 -3.93
C ASN A 28 8.07 -27.90 -4.75
N LEU A 29 6.96 -28.53 -4.34
CA LEU A 29 5.66 -28.37 -5.00
C LEU A 29 5.22 -26.91 -5.01
N VAL A 30 5.32 -26.21 -3.86
CA VAL A 30 5.00 -24.78 -3.74
C VAL A 30 5.88 -23.95 -4.68
N ALA A 31 7.17 -24.29 -4.79
CA ALA A 31 8.12 -23.58 -5.66
C ALA A 31 7.87 -23.87 -7.16
N GLU A 32 7.57 -25.12 -7.52
CA GLU A 32 7.38 -25.53 -8.92
C GLU A 32 6.01 -25.11 -9.46
N GLU A 33 4.94 -25.30 -8.68
CA GLU A 33 3.57 -24.96 -9.09
C GLU A 33 3.24 -23.49 -8.89
N GLN A 34 4.12 -22.74 -8.21
CA GLN A 34 3.92 -21.31 -7.92
C GLN A 34 2.57 -21.05 -7.22
N GLN A 35 2.13 -21.97 -6.35
CA GLN A 35 0.86 -21.86 -5.63
C GLN A 35 1.10 -21.76 -4.12
N PRO A 36 0.35 -20.88 -3.42
CA PRO A 36 0.41 -20.83 -1.97
C PRO A 36 -0.11 -22.10 -1.33
N LEU A 37 0.53 -22.52 -0.26
CA LEU A 37 0.12 -23.67 0.53
C LEU A 37 -0.31 -23.21 1.93
N ARG A 38 -1.50 -23.60 2.34
CA ARG A 38 -2.06 -23.32 3.66
C ARG A 38 -1.68 -24.44 4.63
N VAL A 39 -0.99 -24.09 5.70
CA VAL A 39 -0.58 -25.05 6.75
C VAL A 39 -1.47 -24.88 7.98
N LEU A 40 -2.16 -25.94 8.36
CA LEU A 40 -3.04 -25.98 9.53
C LEU A 40 -2.28 -26.57 10.73
N MET A 41 -2.17 -25.75 11.78
CA MET A 41 -1.57 -26.20 13.05
C MET A 41 -2.59 -26.91 13.92
N ASN A 42 -2.15 -27.89 14.73
CA ASN A 42 -2.97 -28.58 15.72
C ASN A 42 -3.61 -27.63 16.74
N SER A 43 -3.05 -26.43 16.91
CA SER A 43 -3.58 -25.35 17.76
C SER A 43 -4.73 -24.55 17.11
N GLY A 44 -5.15 -24.89 15.88
CA GLY A 44 -6.11 -24.13 15.08
C GLY A 44 -5.53 -22.85 14.46
N LYS A 45 -4.21 -22.64 14.55
CA LYS A 45 -3.53 -21.56 13.81
C LYS A 45 -3.27 -21.98 12.37
N GLU A 46 -3.23 -21.00 11.48
CA GLU A 46 -2.97 -21.19 10.07
C GLU A 46 -1.73 -20.40 9.65
N PHE A 47 -0.96 -20.97 8.71
CA PHE A 47 0.14 -20.29 8.03
C PHE A 47 -0.05 -20.43 6.52
N LEU A 48 0.46 -19.44 5.79
CA LEU A 48 0.58 -19.51 4.33
C LEU A 48 2.06 -19.57 3.97
N LEU A 49 2.41 -20.57 3.18
CA LEU A 49 3.72 -20.67 2.52
C LEU A 49 3.56 -20.15 1.09
N PHE A 50 4.37 -19.17 0.74
CA PHE A 50 4.41 -18.60 -0.61
C PHE A 50 5.76 -18.90 -1.25
N PRO A 51 5.81 -19.22 -2.56
CA PRO A 51 7.06 -19.19 -3.30
C PRO A 51 7.68 -17.79 -3.23
N GLN A 52 9.00 -17.70 -3.11
CA GLN A 52 9.69 -16.41 -3.06
C GLN A 52 9.42 -15.58 -4.32
N ASP A 53 9.27 -16.24 -5.47
CA ASP A 53 9.02 -15.60 -6.76
C ASP A 53 7.56 -15.10 -6.91
N MET A 54 6.61 -15.66 -6.15
CA MET A 54 5.26 -15.09 -6.03
C MET A 54 5.23 -13.77 -5.25
N LEU A 55 6.25 -13.51 -4.45
CA LEU A 55 6.43 -12.21 -3.80
C LEU A 55 6.97 -11.14 -4.77
N ALA A 56 7.45 -11.56 -5.94
CA ALA A 56 7.82 -10.67 -7.04
C ALA A 56 6.63 -9.93 -7.69
N PRO A 57 5.37 -10.42 -7.71
CA PRO A 57 4.27 -9.68 -8.30
C PRO A 57 3.52 -8.81 -7.29
N ILE A 58 4.21 -8.00 -6.52
CA ILE A 58 3.60 -6.82 -5.85
C ILE A 58 2.93 -5.92 -6.89
N SER A 59 3.31 -6.02 -8.16
CA SER A 59 2.62 -5.43 -9.29
C SER A 59 1.32 -6.15 -9.69
N ASP A 60 1.07 -7.38 -9.21
CA ASP A 60 -0.19 -8.08 -9.47
C ASP A 60 -1.33 -7.50 -8.63
N PRO A 61 -2.42 -7.01 -9.24
CA PRO A 61 -3.58 -6.50 -8.52
C PRO A 61 -4.20 -7.52 -7.55
N ASN A 62 -4.18 -8.81 -7.91
CA ASN A 62 -4.72 -9.87 -7.05
C ASN A 62 -3.86 -10.06 -5.78
N PHE A 63 -2.54 -10.01 -5.92
CA PHE A 63 -1.65 -10.10 -4.77
C PHE A 63 -1.87 -8.94 -3.80
N ARG A 64 -2.08 -7.73 -4.30
CA ARG A 64 -2.38 -6.55 -3.48
C ARG A 64 -3.69 -6.70 -2.69
N LEU A 65 -4.73 -7.26 -3.31
CA LEU A 65 -5.98 -7.59 -2.61
C LEU A 65 -5.78 -8.63 -1.52
N ILE A 66 -4.96 -9.65 -1.77
CA ILE A 66 -4.60 -10.66 -0.77
C ILE A 66 -3.84 -10.02 0.39
N LEU A 67 -2.88 -9.15 0.11
CA LEU A 67 -2.09 -8.46 1.13
C LEU A 67 -2.95 -7.54 2.00
N LEU A 68 -3.87 -6.76 1.41
CA LEU A 68 -4.86 -5.96 2.16
C LEU A 68 -5.76 -6.85 3.03
N SER A 69 -6.23 -7.96 2.50
CA SER A 69 -7.07 -8.90 3.25
C SER A 69 -6.31 -9.54 4.41
N ALA A 70 -5.03 -9.89 4.20
CA ALA A 70 -4.15 -10.42 5.24
C ALA A 70 -3.88 -9.37 6.33
N MET A 71 -3.66 -8.12 5.96
CA MET A 71 -3.49 -6.99 6.89
C MET A 71 -4.74 -6.80 7.75
N ARG A 72 -5.92 -6.69 7.14
CA ARG A 72 -7.21 -6.59 7.85
C ARG A 72 -7.45 -7.74 8.80
N TYR A 73 -7.14 -8.97 8.37
CA TYR A 73 -7.25 -10.14 9.21
C TYR A 73 -6.28 -10.10 10.40
N ALA A 74 -5.07 -9.59 10.20
CA ALA A 74 -4.04 -9.51 11.22
C ALA A 74 -4.34 -8.44 12.29
N MET A 75 -5.01 -7.34 11.96
CA MET A 75 -5.29 -6.23 12.87
C MET A 75 -5.99 -6.75 14.12
N GLY A 76 -6.90 -7.47 14.27
CA GLY A 76 -7.53 -7.95 15.51
C GLY A 76 -6.83 -9.18 16.16
N ARG A 77 -5.57 -9.51 15.83
CA ARG A 77 -4.94 -10.76 16.29
C ARG A 77 -3.77 -10.55 17.24
N LYS A 78 -3.77 -11.30 18.35
CA LYS A 78 -2.67 -11.36 19.34
C LYS A 78 -1.66 -12.46 18.96
N THR A 79 -1.09 -12.38 17.76
CA THR A 79 -0.13 -13.36 17.21
C THR A 79 1.09 -12.64 16.65
N HIS A 80 2.07 -13.34 16.11
CA HIS A 80 3.19 -12.72 15.37
C HIS A 80 2.84 -12.32 13.92
N MET A 81 1.65 -12.66 13.44
CA MET A 81 1.22 -12.34 12.08
C MET A 81 1.21 -10.83 11.79
N PRO A 82 0.74 -9.95 12.70
CA PRO A 82 0.78 -8.51 12.50
C PRO A 82 2.17 -7.98 12.13
N SER A 83 3.20 -8.36 12.88
CA SER A 83 4.57 -7.88 12.64
C SER A 83 5.13 -8.34 11.30
N VAL A 84 4.89 -9.60 10.93
CA VAL A 84 5.36 -10.15 9.63
C VAL A 84 4.74 -9.40 8.46
N ILE A 85 3.43 -9.11 8.53
CA ILE A 85 2.72 -8.39 7.47
C ILE A 85 3.16 -6.93 7.41
N ALA A 86 3.24 -6.25 8.55
CA ALA A 86 3.68 -4.87 8.62
C ALA A 86 5.11 -4.70 8.09
N ASP A 87 6.03 -5.57 8.50
CA ASP A 87 7.42 -5.57 8.01
C ASP A 87 7.50 -5.84 6.51
N TYR A 88 6.66 -6.75 6.00
CA TYR A 88 6.58 -7.03 4.58
C TYR A 88 6.12 -5.80 3.79
N ILE A 89 5.02 -5.16 4.21
CA ILE A 89 4.51 -3.94 3.56
C ILE A 89 5.58 -2.85 3.59
N LYS A 90 6.21 -2.59 4.74
CA LYS A 90 7.25 -1.56 4.87
C LYS A 90 8.43 -1.77 3.92
N ARG A 91 8.91 -3.01 3.76
CA ARG A 91 10.04 -3.32 2.85
C ARG A 91 9.71 -3.09 1.38
N HIS A 92 8.43 -3.09 1.03
CA HIS A 92 8.01 -3.06 -0.38
C HIS A 92 7.16 -1.84 -0.73
N LEU A 93 7.10 -0.83 0.14
CA LEU A 93 6.28 0.38 -0.05
C LEU A 93 6.43 1.00 -1.46
N GLN A 94 7.66 1.07 -1.96
CA GLN A 94 7.94 1.68 -3.27
C GLN A 94 7.35 0.89 -4.46
N LEU A 95 7.04 -0.40 -4.27
CA LEU A 95 6.48 -1.29 -5.29
C LEU A 95 4.94 -1.35 -5.26
N LEU A 96 4.34 -0.90 -4.16
CA LEU A 96 2.89 -0.85 -3.99
C LEU A 96 2.33 0.36 -4.74
N ASP A 97 1.15 0.24 -5.34
CA ASP A 97 0.52 1.37 -6.02
C ASP A 97 -0.18 2.33 -5.04
N ASP A 98 -0.46 3.54 -5.51
CA ASP A 98 -1.07 4.59 -4.70
C ASP A 98 -2.44 4.16 -4.14
N LYS A 99 -3.22 3.40 -4.91
CA LYS A 99 -4.50 2.85 -4.46
C LYS A 99 -4.35 1.89 -3.27
N PHE A 100 -3.31 1.04 -3.29
CA PHE A 100 -3.03 0.16 -2.15
C PHE A 100 -2.62 0.98 -0.93
N LEU A 101 -1.72 1.96 -1.10
CA LEU A 101 -1.24 2.80 0.00
C LEU A 101 -2.42 3.53 0.67
N THR A 102 -3.32 4.12 -0.12
CA THR A 102 -4.50 4.82 0.39
C THR A 102 -5.44 3.87 1.15
N LEU A 103 -5.79 2.73 0.56
CA LEU A 103 -6.68 1.76 1.21
C LEU A 103 -6.08 1.18 2.49
N ALA A 104 -4.76 0.93 2.50
CA ALA A 104 -4.07 0.41 3.67
C ALA A 104 -4.01 1.45 4.80
N ALA A 105 -3.71 2.71 4.48
CA ALA A 105 -3.70 3.81 5.44
C ALA A 105 -5.09 4.03 6.05
N ASP A 106 -6.14 4.10 5.22
CA ASP A 106 -7.54 4.26 5.67
C ASP A 106 -7.99 3.12 6.58
N ASP A 107 -7.62 1.88 6.26
CA ASP A 107 -7.99 0.72 7.08
C ASP A 107 -7.28 0.75 8.43
N ILE A 108 -5.98 1.10 8.45
CA ILE A 108 -5.21 1.19 9.69
C ILE A 108 -5.70 2.35 10.54
N GLN A 109 -5.94 3.50 9.94
CA GLN A 109 -6.44 4.68 10.66
C GLN A 109 -7.78 4.37 11.34
N ARG A 110 -8.75 3.80 10.61
CA ARG A 110 -10.04 3.38 11.19
C ARG A 110 -9.86 2.36 12.33
N TYR A 111 -8.96 1.40 12.15
CA TYR A 111 -8.68 0.43 13.18
C TYR A 111 -8.10 1.08 14.44
N LEU A 112 -7.19 2.03 14.31
CA LEU A 112 -6.61 2.76 15.44
C LEU A 112 -7.66 3.64 16.13
N GLU A 113 -8.55 4.32 15.38
CA GLU A 113 -9.64 5.11 15.95
C GLU A 113 -10.62 4.27 16.77
N ASP A 114 -10.97 3.06 16.27
CA ASP A 114 -11.96 2.20 16.91
C ASP A 114 -11.40 1.39 18.09
N TYR A 115 -10.11 1.04 18.09
CA TYR A 115 -9.55 0.00 18.97
C TYR A 115 -8.24 0.39 19.70
N ALA A 116 -7.65 1.57 19.47
CA ALA A 116 -6.31 1.92 19.95
C ALA A 116 -6.10 1.79 21.47
N GLU A 117 -7.13 2.05 22.27
CA GLU A 117 -7.02 2.05 23.74
C GLU A 117 -6.82 0.64 24.34
N HIS A 118 -7.00 -0.45 23.58
CA HIS A 118 -7.11 -1.80 24.13
C HIS A 118 -6.23 -2.85 23.44
N GLU A 119 -5.43 -2.47 22.42
CA GLU A 119 -4.75 -3.43 21.56
C GLU A 119 -3.22 -3.44 21.72
N ALA A 120 -2.66 -4.66 21.86
CA ALA A 120 -1.23 -4.90 22.06
C ALA A 120 -0.34 -4.53 20.84
N ASN A 121 -0.94 -4.21 19.70
CA ASN A 121 -0.25 -3.94 18.43
C ASN A 121 -0.51 -2.51 17.90
N SER A 122 -1.09 -1.61 18.70
CA SER A 122 -1.38 -0.23 18.26
C SER A 122 -0.13 0.49 17.76
N ASP A 123 0.99 0.39 18.48
CA ASP A 123 2.27 1.00 18.08
C ASP A 123 2.80 0.45 16.75
N LEU A 124 2.60 -0.86 16.50
CA LEU A 124 3.01 -1.49 15.25
C LEU A 124 2.22 -0.92 14.06
N TRP A 125 0.90 -0.79 14.22
CA TRP A 125 0.03 -0.27 13.18
C TRP A 125 0.21 1.23 12.99
N GLN A 126 0.42 1.99 14.07
CA GLN A 126 0.78 3.40 13.96
C GLN A 126 2.09 3.58 13.18
N ASN A 127 3.13 2.83 13.52
CA ASN A 127 4.40 2.86 12.79
C ASN A 127 4.28 2.43 11.31
N LEU A 128 3.31 1.59 10.96
CA LEU A 128 3.04 1.26 9.56
C LEU A 128 2.30 2.39 8.87
N LEU A 129 1.31 3.00 9.53
CA LEU A 129 0.58 4.16 9.03
C LEU A 129 1.53 5.31 8.70
N ASP A 130 2.41 5.68 9.64
CA ASP A 130 3.41 6.73 9.45
C ASP A 130 4.31 6.46 8.23
N ALA A 131 4.67 5.19 8.01
CA ALA A 131 5.48 4.79 6.86
C ALA A 131 4.71 4.88 5.52
N LEU A 132 3.41 4.52 5.52
CA LEU A 132 2.53 4.65 4.36
C LEU A 132 2.33 6.12 3.98
N GLU A 133 2.01 6.96 4.94
CA GLU A 133 1.81 8.39 4.74
C GLU A 133 3.09 9.09 4.26
N THR A 134 4.24 8.70 4.81
CA THR A 134 5.55 9.20 4.36
C THR A 134 5.79 8.86 2.89
N GLU A 135 5.56 7.61 2.46
CA GLU A 135 5.73 7.22 1.06
C GLU A 135 4.74 7.94 0.15
N GLN A 136 3.48 8.10 0.57
CA GLN A 136 2.47 8.86 -0.20
C GLN A 136 2.90 10.31 -0.38
N ARG A 137 3.37 10.97 0.69
CA ARG A 137 3.86 12.35 0.65
C ARG A 137 5.09 12.49 -0.26
N ASP A 138 6.01 11.53 -0.21
CA ASP A 138 7.18 11.51 -1.08
C ASP A 138 6.79 11.37 -2.55
N ARG A 139 5.77 10.55 -2.86
CA ARG A 139 5.22 10.41 -4.22
C ARG A 139 4.56 11.69 -4.69
N ALA A 140 3.69 12.29 -3.88
CA ALA A 140 3.06 13.57 -4.18
C ALA A 140 4.11 14.66 -4.43
N THR A 141 5.18 14.70 -3.63
CA THR A 141 6.32 15.62 -3.82
C THR A 141 7.02 15.38 -5.16
N ARG A 142 7.26 14.11 -5.53
CA ARG A 142 7.87 13.79 -6.84
C ARG A 142 6.97 14.21 -8.00
N LEU A 143 5.65 14.01 -7.88
CA LEU A 143 4.65 14.45 -8.86
C LEU A 143 4.59 15.97 -8.98
N ALA A 144 4.59 16.67 -7.86
CA ALA A 144 4.56 18.14 -7.81
C ALA A 144 5.78 18.76 -8.51
N ARG A 145 6.94 18.12 -8.39
CA ARG A 145 8.19 18.56 -9.05
C ARG A 145 8.32 18.18 -10.52
N LYS A 146 7.38 17.39 -11.05
CA LYS A 146 7.43 16.96 -12.45
C LYS A 146 7.08 18.11 -13.38
N ILE A 147 8.04 18.47 -14.26
CA ILE A 147 7.83 19.50 -15.29
C ILE A 147 6.72 19.05 -16.23
N ARG A 148 5.74 19.94 -16.48
CA ARG A 148 4.59 19.70 -17.33
C ARG A 148 4.60 20.63 -18.55
N PRO A 149 3.95 20.21 -19.67
CA PRO A 149 3.78 21.09 -20.80
C PRO A 149 2.69 22.16 -20.53
N CYS A 150 2.90 23.35 -21.00
CA CYS A 150 1.91 24.41 -20.99
C CYS A 150 0.67 23.98 -21.82
N PRO A 151 -0.56 24.09 -21.27
CA PRO A 151 -1.78 23.74 -21.99
C PRO A 151 -2.00 24.56 -23.26
N THR A 152 -1.50 25.79 -23.29
CA THR A 152 -1.71 26.72 -24.40
C THR A 152 -0.72 26.51 -25.54
N CYS A 153 0.58 26.28 -25.26
CA CYS A 153 1.60 26.25 -26.32
C CYS A 153 2.48 25.00 -26.31
N GLY A 154 2.27 24.05 -25.40
CA GLY A 154 3.03 22.81 -25.29
C GLY A 154 4.47 22.93 -24.79
N LYS A 155 4.97 24.15 -24.52
CA LYS A 155 6.33 24.36 -23.99
C LYS A 155 6.39 23.96 -22.51
N PRO A 156 7.56 23.54 -21.99
CA PRO A 156 7.69 23.18 -20.58
C PRO A 156 7.38 24.37 -19.69
N LEU A 157 6.65 24.11 -18.61
CA LEU A 157 6.37 25.07 -17.55
C LEU A 157 7.55 25.15 -16.58
N GLU A 158 7.81 26.33 -16.05
CA GLU A 158 8.77 26.55 -14.98
C GLU A 158 8.02 26.58 -13.65
N ILE A 159 8.35 25.67 -12.74
CA ILE A 159 7.73 25.61 -11.42
C ILE A 159 8.21 26.80 -10.59
N MET A 160 7.26 27.62 -10.15
CA MET A 160 7.50 28.83 -9.35
C MET A 160 7.36 28.55 -7.87
N SER A 161 6.38 27.73 -7.49
CA SER A 161 6.08 27.42 -6.10
C SER A 161 5.48 26.04 -5.96
N ILE A 162 5.81 25.35 -4.87
CA ILE A 162 5.16 24.14 -4.38
C ILE A 162 4.89 24.39 -2.90
N ALA A 163 3.62 24.37 -2.51
CA ALA A 163 3.20 24.62 -1.13
C ALA A 163 2.24 23.51 -0.67
N ASP A 164 2.20 23.26 0.64
CA ASP A 164 1.20 22.36 1.21
C ASP A 164 -0.21 22.85 0.87
N SER A 165 -1.06 21.95 0.41
CA SER A 165 -2.41 22.30 -0.04
C SER A 165 -3.37 22.51 1.14
N TRP A 166 -4.18 23.57 1.04
CA TRP A 166 -5.31 23.82 1.94
C TRP A 166 -6.50 22.89 1.66
N HIS A 167 -6.57 22.36 0.45
CA HIS A 167 -7.72 21.59 -0.04
C HIS A 167 -7.53 20.08 0.13
N SER A 168 -6.29 19.64 0.29
CA SER A 168 -5.96 18.23 0.45
C SER A 168 -4.84 18.08 1.48
N PRO A 169 -5.15 17.59 2.69
CA PRO A 169 -4.14 17.32 3.71
C PRO A 169 -3.04 16.40 3.17
N GLY A 170 -1.78 16.88 3.23
CA GLY A 170 -0.62 16.14 2.71
C GLY A 170 -0.38 16.29 1.21
N GLY A 171 -1.32 16.85 0.43
CA GLY A 171 -1.13 17.21 -0.97
C GLY A 171 -0.37 18.53 -1.16
N PHE A 172 -0.09 18.86 -2.42
CA PHE A 172 0.66 20.07 -2.79
C PHE A 172 -0.06 20.89 -3.85
N ASP A 173 -0.20 22.18 -3.61
CA ASP A 173 -0.56 23.18 -4.62
C ASP A 173 0.70 23.59 -5.37
N VAL A 174 0.68 23.46 -6.70
CA VAL A 174 1.81 23.80 -7.58
C VAL A 174 1.44 25.00 -8.42
N ILE A 175 2.30 26.01 -8.43
CA ILE A 175 2.19 27.17 -9.32
C ILE A 175 3.38 27.14 -10.27
N ALA A 176 3.11 27.32 -11.56
CA ALA A 176 4.13 27.32 -12.59
C ALA A 176 3.88 28.39 -13.66
N HIS A 177 4.96 28.87 -14.26
CA HIS A 177 4.98 29.93 -15.27
C HIS A 177 5.31 29.37 -16.64
N CYS A 178 4.62 29.84 -17.66
CA CYS A 178 4.99 29.63 -19.06
C CYS A 178 5.70 30.87 -19.63
N ARG A 179 7.01 30.80 -19.81
CA ARG A 179 7.79 31.92 -20.39
C ARG A 179 7.35 32.30 -21.80
N ASN A 180 6.77 31.37 -22.54
CA ASN A 180 6.36 31.63 -23.94
C ASN A 180 4.99 32.30 -24.03
N CYS A 181 4.04 31.93 -23.16
CA CYS A 181 2.69 32.53 -23.12
C CYS A 181 2.57 33.67 -22.14
N LEU A 182 3.56 33.86 -21.26
CA LEU A 182 3.55 34.80 -20.12
C LEU A 182 2.33 34.58 -19.20
N SER A 183 1.97 33.30 -18.98
CA SER A 183 0.80 32.90 -18.20
C SER A 183 1.21 31.96 -17.09
N ASP A 184 0.53 32.09 -15.95
CA ASP A 184 0.71 31.25 -14.79
C ASP A 184 -0.38 30.20 -14.71
N TYR A 185 -0.05 29.05 -14.18
CA TYR A 185 -0.93 27.90 -14.03
C TYR A 185 -0.81 27.30 -12.65
N GLU A 186 -1.91 26.76 -12.13
CA GLU A 186 -1.96 26.04 -10.88
C GLU A 186 -2.57 24.65 -11.06
N TRP A 187 -2.13 23.69 -10.24
CA TRP A 187 -2.74 22.38 -10.11
C TRP A 187 -2.45 21.80 -8.73
N LEU A 188 -3.29 20.86 -8.30
CA LEU A 188 -3.11 20.08 -7.08
C LEU A 188 -2.47 18.71 -7.40
N CYS A 189 -1.48 18.32 -6.62
CA CYS A 189 -0.96 16.95 -6.53
C CYS A 189 -1.41 16.36 -5.21
N ASP A 190 -2.26 15.35 -5.24
CA ASP A 190 -2.79 14.70 -4.05
C ASP A 190 -1.93 13.53 -3.57
N MET A 191 -2.08 13.13 -2.31
CA MET A 191 -1.38 11.98 -1.72
C MET A 191 -1.78 10.65 -2.33
N ASP A 192 -2.98 10.54 -2.90
CA ASP A 192 -3.46 9.34 -3.60
C ASP A 192 -2.85 9.18 -5.02
N GLY A 193 -1.95 10.08 -5.41
CA GLY A 193 -1.32 10.11 -6.73
C GLY A 193 -2.17 10.81 -7.79
N SER A 194 -3.33 11.34 -7.42
CA SER A 194 -4.15 12.11 -8.33
C SER A 194 -3.58 13.50 -8.59
N ILE A 195 -3.90 14.03 -9.74
CA ILE A 195 -3.49 15.37 -10.14
C ILE A 195 -4.70 16.09 -10.74
N SER A 196 -5.04 17.25 -10.19
CA SER A 196 -6.14 18.03 -10.70
C SER A 196 -5.86 18.58 -12.10
N ASP A 197 -6.91 18.98 -12.79
CA ASP A 197 -6.78 19.74 -14.04
C ASP A 197 -6.02 21.05 -13.77
N MET A 198 -5.14 21.37 -14.70
CA MET A 198 -4.35 22.58 -14.66
C MET A 198 -5.23 23.79 -14.98
N LYS A 199 -5.28 24.76 -14.10
CA LYS A 199 -6.04 26.00 -14.26
C LYS A 199 -5.09 27.16 -14.47
N GLN A 200 -5.53 28.14 -15.29
CA GLN A 200 -4.79 29.39 -15.41
C GLN A 200 -4.92 30.16 -14.09
N TYR A 201 -3.78 30.54 -13.55
CA TYR A 201 -3.67 31.29 -12.30
C TYR A 201 -3.56 32.79 -12.61
N PHE A 202 -4.41 33.58 -12.00
CA PHE A 202 -4.36 35.02 -12.14
C PHE A 202 -3.98 35.64 -10.77
N PHE A 203 -2.84 36.31 -10.71
CA PHE A 203 -2.55 37.13 -9.56
C PHE A 203 -3.59 38.25 -9.53
N GLY A 204 -4.47 38.24 -8.52
CA GLY A 204 -5.43 39.31 -8.25
C GLY A 204 -4.80 40.53 -7.60
#